data_4daa5cf5d09b9f82a3caae1e2561ec27
#
_entry.id   4daa5cf5d09b9f82a3caae1e2561ec27
#
_cell.length_a   1.000
_cell.length_b   1.000
_cell.length_c   1.000
_cell.angle_alpha   90.00
_cell.angle_beta   90.00
_cell.angle_gamma   90.00
#
_symmetry.space_group_name_H-M   'P 1'
#
loop_
_entity.id
_entity.type
_entity.pdbx_description
1 polymer ?
#
loop_
_entity_poly.entity_id
_entity_poly.type
_entity_poly.pdbx_seq_one_letter_code
_entity_poly.pdbx_strand_id
1 'polypeptide(L)'
;TKHTWGEDRQTSKNNSVWTSETKTRFGIISHGLNDKFIMNHREFYDSSYKFAVIRNPFERAVSSYIYSKKTKSWFDGSFENFVFMPFEKMNHQAAIHSRPLMSHFIKSVNIDQFVRFENLEEEISHLFKKYLLVDIKLPLPHRNKTNHKHYTEYYDDKIRQEVARKYKQDIDAFGYEFGE
;
A
#
# COMPACT_ATOMS: atom_id res chain seq x y z
N THR A 1 -24.64 1.06 17.63
CA THR A 1 -24.28 2.45 17.22
C THR A 1 -22.94 2.39 16.54
N LYS A 2 -22.90 2.76 15.27
CA LYS A 2 -21.66 2.83 14.51
C LYS A 2 -20.93 4.09 14.95
N HIS A 3 -19.80 3.95 15.63
CA HIS A 3 -18.91 5.08 15.87
C HIS A 3 -17.90 5.14 14.73
N THR A 4 -18.05 6.12 13.86
CA THR A 4 -17.06 6.46 12.84
C THR A 4 -16.04 7.40 13.46
N TRP A 5 -14.80 6.95 13.57
CA TRP A 5 -13.67 7.80 13.90
C TRP A 5 -13.24 8.52 12.63
N GLY A 6 -13.59 9.75 12.48
CA GLY A 6 -13.24 10.44 11.24
C GLY A 6 -13.71 11.87 11.12
N GLU A 7 -14.18 12.50 12.19
CA GLU A 7 -14.54 13.91 12.12
C GLU A 7 -13.42 14.90 12.45
N ASP A 8 -12.25 14.42 12.83
CA ASP A 8 -11.07 15.27 12.94
C ASP A 8 -10.47 15.49 11.55
N ARG A 9 -11.00 16.45 10.83
CA ARG A 9 -10.62 16.81 9.45
C ARG A 9 -9.16 17.25 9.30
N GLN A 10 -8.38 17.28 10.36
CA GLN A 10 -6.97 17.65 10.34
C GLN A 10 -6.00 16.46 10.33
N THR A 11 -6.45 15.25 10.63
CA THR A 11 -5.63 14.04 10.49
C THR A 11 -6.14 13.21 9.33
N SER A 12 -5.73 13.61 8.15
CA SER A 12 -6.01 12.99 6.88
C SER A 12 -6.12 11.46 6.92
N LYS A 13 -7.28 10.93 6.54
CA LYS A 13 -7.44 9.65 5.86
C LYS A 13 -7.34 8.37 6.69
N ASN A 14 -7.44 8.42 8.01
CA ASN A 14 -7.60 7.21 8.81
C ASN A 14 -9.09 6.89 8.97
N ASN A 15 -9.61 5.96 8.17
CA ASN A 15 -10.97 5.47 8.31
C ASN A 15 -10.95 4.25 9.22
N SER A 16 -11.18 4.43 10.51
CA SER A 16 -11.40 3.32 11.44
C SER A 16 -12.89 3.10 11.61
N VAL A 17 -13.35 1.88 11.45
CA VAL A 17 -14.75 1.49 11.66
C VAL A 17 -14.82 0.55 12.85
N TRP A 18 -15.59 0.92 13.87
CA TRP A 18 -15.89 0.05 15.00
C TRP A 18 -17.23 -0.65 14.76
N THR A 19 -17.28 -1.94 14.92
CA THR A 19 -18.54 -2.68 15.01
C THR A 19 -18.77 -3.07 16.45
N SER A 20 -19.82 -2.56 17.07
CA SER A 20 -20.16 -2.85 18.45
C SER A 20 -20.54 -4.33 18.72
N GLU A 21 -20.92 -5.05 17.67
CA GLU A 21 -21.46 -6.41 17.77
C GLU A 21 -20.38 -7.49 17.91
N THR A 22 -19.18 -7.25 17.38
CA THR A 22 -18.12 -8.27 17.39
C THR A 22 -16.94 -7.95 18.31
N LYS A 23 -16.90 -6.76 18.92
CA LYS A 23 -15.74 -6.22 19.63
C LYS A 23 -14.45 -6.18 18.77
N THR A 24 -14.58 -6.42 17.48
CA THR A 24 -13.46 -6.45 16.54
C THR A 24 -13.23 -5.05 16.01
N ARG A 25 -12.02 -4.60 16.12
CA ARG A 25 -11.58 -3.27 15.67
C ARG A 25 -11.00 -3.38 14.27
N PHE A 26 -11.56 -2.65 13.34
CA PHE A 26 -11.08 -2.60 11.97
C PHE A 26 -10.70 -1.17 11.58
N GLY A 27 -9.51 -1.00 11.06
CA GLY A 27 -9.05 0.30 10.59
C GLY A 27 -8.15 0.17 9.36
N ILE A 28 -8.37 1.04 8.39
CA ILE A 28 -7.51 1.16 7.22
C ILE A 28 -6.64 2.38 7.39
N ILE A 29 -5.33 2.18 7.40
CA ILE A 29 -4.36 3.25 7.45
C ILE A 29 -3.69 3.35 6.09
N SER A 30 -3.97 4.44 5.39
CA SER A 30 -3.30 4.75 4.14
C SER A 30 -2.00 5.51 4.41
N HIS A 31 -0.93 5.19 3.70
CA HIS A 31 0.38 5.83 3.79
C HIS A 31 1.16 5.63 5.10
N GLY A 32 0.86 4.55 5.81
CA GLY A 32 1.58 4.15 7.02
C GLY A 32 1.02 4.73 8.32
N LEU A 33 1.36 4.08 9.41
CA LEU A 33 1.08 4.55 10.76
C LEU A 33 2.04 5.67 11.11
N ASN A 34 1.52 6.77 11.64
CA ASN A 34 2.38 7.73 12.29
C ASN A 34 2.44 7.46 13.78
N ASP A 35 3.59 7.77 14.39
CA ASP A 35 3.84 7.55 15.82
C ASP A 35 2.79 8.22 16.71
N LYS A 36 2.30 9.39 16.31
CA LYS A 36 1.28 10.12 17.05
C LYS A 36 -0.05 9.36 17.10
N PHE A 37 -0.45 8.68 16.03
CA PHE A 37 -1.64 7.84 16.03
C PHE A 37 -1.47 6.66 16.98
N ILE A 38 -0.32 5.97 16.89
CA ILE A 38 0.00 4.83 17.77
C ILE A 38 -0.01 5.27 19.23
N MET A 39 0.64 6.39 19.57
CA MET A 39 0.68 6.90 20.93
C MET A 39 -0.71 7.25 21.50
N ASN A 40 -1.54 7.90 20.69
CA ASN A 40 -2.88 8.32 21.12
C ASN A 40 -3.89 7.16 21.18
N HIS A 41 -3.60 6.03 20.52
CA HIS A 41 -4.51 4.88 20.41
C HIS A 41 -3.79 3.56 20.70
N ARG A 42 -2.89 3.57 21.69
CA ARG A 42 -2.00 2.44 21.97
C ARG A 42 -2.74 1.13 22.22
N GLU A 43 -3.75 1.14 23.08
CA GLU A 43 -4.55 -0.04 23.39
C GLU A 43 -5.26 -0.60 22.16
N PHE A 44 -5.80 0.30 21.32
CA PHE A 44 -6.39 -0.08 20.04
C PHE A 44 -5.35 -0.70 19.11
N TYR A 45 -4.19 -0.08 18.99
CA TYR A 45 -3.11 -0.56 18.14
C TYR A 45 -2.63 -1.95 18.58
N ASP A 46 -2.38 -2.13 19.88
CA ASP A 46 -1.85 -3.38 20.41
C ASP A 46 -2.86 -4.54 20.29
N SER A 47 -4.15 -4.27 20.46
CA SER A 47 -5.21 -5.28 20.36
C SER A 47 -5.74 -5.53 18.95
N SER A 48 -5.34 -4.75 17.96
CA SER A 48 -5.81 -4.88 16.59
C SER A 48 -5.01 -5.92 15.82
N TYR A 49 -5.70 -6.69 14.96
CA TYR A 49 -5.06 -7.48 13.92
C TYR A 49 -4.57 -6.56 12.80
N LYS A 50 -3.32 -6.67 12.44
CA LYS A 50 -2.64 -5.77 11.50
C LYS A 50 -2.28 -6.51 10.22
N PHE A 51 -2.79 -6.02 9.11
CA PHE A 51 -2.37 -6.53 7.81
C PHE A 51 -1.90 -5.41 6.90
N ALA A 52 -1.02 -5.75 5.97
CA ALA A 52 -0.54 -4.84 4.95
C ALA A 52 -0.71 -5.46 3.57
N VAL A 53 -1.19 -4.66 2.63
CA VAL A 53 -1.24 -5.06 1.22
C VAL A 53 0.13 -4.81 0.61
N ILE A 54 0.71 -5.87 0.05
CA ILE A 54 1.96 -5.84 -0.70
C ILE A 54 1.69 -6.05 -2.18
N ARG A 55 2.58 -5.58 -3.04
CA ARG A 55 2.47 -5.71 -4.49
C ARG A 55 3.84 -5.90 -5.10
N ASN A 56 3.92 -6.64 -6.22
CA ASN A 56 5.15 -6.80 -6.97
C ASN A 56 5.82 -5.44 -7.19
N PRO A 57 7.07 -5.22 -6.69
CA PRO A 57 7.74 -3.93 -6.74
C PRO A 57 7.94 -3.39 -8.15
N PHE A 58 8.12 -4.27 -9.14
CA PHE A 58 8.26 -3.87 -10.54
C PHE A 58 6.94 -3.33 -11.10
N GLU A 59 5.83 -4.00 -10.84
CA GLU A 59 4.51 -3.53 -11.22
C GLU A 59 4.11 -2.26 -10.45
N ARG A 60 4.44 -2.20 -9.17
CA ARG A 60 4.18 -1.04 -8.31
C ARG A 60 4.92 0.20 -8.79
N ALA A 61 6.17 0.07 -9.26
CA ALA A 61 6.94 1.20 -9.80
C ALA A 61 6.27 1.79 -11.05
N VAL A 62 5.78 0.96 -11.97
CA VAL A 62 5.03 1.41 -13.15
C VAL A 62 3.71 2.07 -12.73
N SER A 63 2.97 1.46 -11.82
CA SER A 63 1.72 2.01 -11.31
C SER A 63 1.92 3.39 -10.67
N SER A 64 2.96 3.55 -9.87
CA SER A 64 3.31 4.82 -9.22
C SER A 64 3.71 5.90 -10.25
N TYR A 65 4.48 5.53 -11.26
CA TYR A 65 4.82 6.41 -12.38
C TYR A 65 3.60 6.92 -13.11
N ILE A 66 2.73 6.00 -13.53
CA ILE A 66 1.53 6.34 -14.30
C ILE A 66 0.58 7.22 -13.47
N TYR A 67 0.38 6.87 -12.21
CA TYR A 67 -0.43 7.67 -11.30
C TYR A 67 0.14 9.08 -11.12
N SER A 68 1.44 9.20 -10.92
CA SER A 68 2.11 10.49 -10.75
C SER A 68 2.03 11.34 -12.00
N LYS A 69 2.21 10.75 -13.17
CA LYS A 69 2.21 11.46 -14.46
C LYS A 69 0.80 11.81 -14.94
N LYS A 70 -0.07 10.81 -15.08
CA LYS A 70 -1.37 10.96 -15.73
C LYS A 70 -2.45 11.53 -14.81
N THR A 71 -2.45 11.13 -13.53
CA THR A 71 -3.56 11.43 -12.63
C THR A 71 -3.33 12.69 -11.82
N LYS A 72 -2.09 12.97 -11.44
CA LYS A 72 -1.76 14.02 -10.48
C LYS A 72 -0.82 15.08 -10.99
N SER A 73 -0.21 14.89 -12.16
CA SER A 73 0.82 15.80 -12.70
C SER A 73 1.96 16.11 -11.71
N TRP A 74 2.30 15.13 -10.87
CA TRP A 74 3.39 15.24 -9.90
C TRP A 74 4.75 15.02 -10.53
N PHE A 75 4.77 14.42 -11.71
CA PHE A 75 5.95 14.08 -12.45
C PHE A 75 5.72 14.25 -13.95
N ASP A 76 6.68 14.89 -14.61
CA ASP A 76 6.70 14.99 -16.06
C ASP A 76 8.06 14.49 -16.57
N GLY A 77 8.06 13.33 -17.21
CA GLY A 77 9.26 12.66 -17.71
C GLY A 77 8.99 11.24 -18.18
N SER A 78 10.04 10.54 -18.58
CA SER A 78 9.98 9.12 -18.94
C SER A 78 9.93 8.23 -17.70
N PHE A 79 9.59 6.95 -17.90
CA PHE A 79 9.66 5.97 -16.81
C PHE A 79 11.10 5.77 -16.32
N GLU A 80 12.08 5.79 -17.23
CA GLU A 80 13.47 5.75 -16.87
C GLU A 80 13.85 6.91 -15.93
N ASN A 81 13.49 8.15 -16.28
CA ASN A 81 13.74 9.32 -15.43
C ASN A 81 13.10 9.17 -14.05
N PHE A 82 11.87 8.60 -13.98
CA PHE A 82 11.18 8.35 -12.73
C PHE A 82 11.92 7.33 -11.86
N VAL A 83 12.36 6.23 -12.46
CA VAL A 83 13.08 5.16 -11.76
C VAL A 83 14.45 5.64 -11.25
N PHE A 84 15.19 6.39 -12.05
CA PHE A 84 16.53 6.88 -11.65
C PHE A 84 16.49 8.09 -10.72
N MET A 85 15.34 8.75 -10.58
CA MET A 85 15.20 9.90 -9.67
C MET A 85 15.32 9.44 -8.21
N PRO A 86 16.20 10.05 -7.39
CA PRO A 86 16.22 9.81 -5.95
C PRO A 86 14.89 10.19 -5.29
N PHE A 87 14.44 9.43 -4.31
CA PHE A 87 13.17 9.70 -3.63
C PHE A 87 13.10 11.09 -2.98
N GLU A 88 14.23 11.61 -2.55
CA GLU A 88 14.39 12.94 -1.94
C GLU A 88 14.18 14.07 -2.94
N LYS A 89 14.40 13.80 -4.24
CA LYS A 89 14.20 14.76 -5.34
C LYS A 89 12.81 14.67 -5.97
N MET A 90 12.05 13.64 -5.63
CA MET A 90 10.68 13.50 -6.11
C MET A 90 9.76 14.50 -5.41
N ASN A 91 8.67 14.87 -6.09
CA ASN A 91 7.53 15.48 -5.40
C ASN A 91 7.14 14.60 -4.20
N HIS A 92 6.84 15.21 -3.07
CA HIS A 92 6.54 14.50 -1.82
C HIS A 92 5.48 13.40 -1.98
N GLN A 93 4.41 13.67 -2.73
CA GLN A 93 3.36 12.68 -2.98
C GLN A 93 3.85 11.52 -3.88
N ALA A 94 4.58 11.84 -4.95
CA ALA A 94 5.18 10.82 -5.81
C ALA A 94 6.17 9.94 -5.03
N ALA A 95 6.97 10.53 -4.16
CA ALA A 95 7.89 9.81 -3.29
C ALA A 95 7.17 8.86 -2.33
N ILE A 96 6.09 9.30 -1.67
CA ILE A 96 5.30 8.45 -0.77
C ILE A 96 4.77 7.22 -1.50
N HIS A 97 4.24 7.37 -2.71
CA HIS A 97 3.72 6.25 -3.48
C HIS A 97 4.82 5.31 -4.03
N SER A 98 6.06 5.80 -4.12
CA SER A 98 7.18 5.07 -4.74
C SER A 98 8.14 4.44 -3.73
N ARG A 99 8.15 4.84 -2.47
CA ARG A 99 9.12 4.32 -1.48
C ARG A 99 8.91 2.83 -1.18
N PRO A 100 9.99 2.07 -0.91
CA PRO A 100 9.89 0.68 -0.51
C PRO A 100 9.02 0.50 0.74
N LEU A 101 8.23 -0.57 0.77
CA LEU A 101 7.31 -0.84 1.87
C LEU A 101 8.05 -1.20 3.15
N MET A 102 8.99 -2.13 3.06
CA MET A 102 9.73 -2.64 4.24
C MET A 102 10.48 -1.54 4.98
N SER A 103 11.24 -0.74 4.25
CA SER A 103 12.08 0.27 4.88
C SER A 103 11.34 1.52 5.32
N HIS A 104 10.18 1.80 4.73
CA HIS A 104 9.50 3.09 4.91
C HIS A 104 8.17 3.01 5.65
N PHE A 105 7.40 1.96 5.44
CA PHE A 105 6.05 1.85 6.02
C PHE A 105 5.92 0.75 7.07
N ILE A 106 6.69 -0.34 6.94
CA ILE A 106 6.55 -1.54 7.78
C ILE A 106 7.61 -1.60 8.88
N LYS A 107 8.71 -0.87 8.73
CA LYS A 107 9.89 -0.91 9.60
C LYS A 107 9.58 -0.88 11.12
N SER A 108 8.53 -0.18 11.53
CA SER A 108 8.17 0.01 12.94
C SER A 108 6.83 -0.61 13.31
N VAL A 109 6.23 -1.37 12.40
CA VAL A 109 4.89 -1.93 12.58
C VAL A 109 4.98 -3.46 12.61
N ASN A 110 4.47 -4.05 13.68
CA ASN A 110 4.29 -5.49 13.73
C ASN A 110 3.07 -5.87 12.87
N ILE A 111 3.31 -6.43 11.68
CA ILE A 111 2.27 -6.87 10.75
C ILE A 111 2.00 -8.35 10.98
N ASP A 112 0.74 -8.69 11.26
CA ASP A 112 0.32 -10.07 11.51
C ASP A 112 0.16 -10.86 10.19
N GLN A 113 -0.20 -10.18 9.09
CA GLN A 113 -0.35 -10.82 7.78
C GLN A 113 -0.05 -9.86 6.63
N PHE A 114 0.67 -10.36 5.63
CA PHE A 114 0.80 -9.70 4.33
C PHE A 114 -0.21 -10.29 3.34
N VAL A 115 -0.87 -9.40 2.61
CA VAL A 115 -1.90 -9.70 1.60
C VAL A 115 -1.35 -9.29 0.25
N ARG A 116 -1.26 -10.21 -0.70
CA ARG A 116 -0.76 -9.91 -2.04
C ARG A 116 -1.82 -9.20 -2.87
N PHE A 117 -1.46 -8.06 -3.46
CA PHE A 117 -2.36 -7.30 -4.33
C PHE A 117 -2.82 -8.11 -5.54
N GLU A 118 -1.97 -8.98 -6.03
CA GLU A 118 -2.21 -9.86 -7.17
C GLU A 118 -3.37 -10.83 -6.91
N ASN A 119 -3.58 -11.24 -5.65
CA ASN A 119 -4.66 -12.12 -5.19
C ASN A 119 -5.59 -11.42 -4.17
N LEU A 120 -5.70 -10.10 -4.27
CA LEU A 120 -6.30 -9.25 -3.24
C LEU A 120 -7.72 -9.68 -2.86
N GLU A 121 -8.57 -10.00 -3.82
CA GLU A 121 -9.97 -10.34 -3.56
C GLU A 121 -10.10 -11.63 -2.75
N GLU A 122 -9.35 -12.65 -3.13
CA GLU A 122 -9.34 -13.94 -2.44
C GLU A 122 -8.77 -13.81 -1.02
N GLU A 123 -7.58 -13.20 -0.90
CA GLU A 123 -6.89 -13.09 0.38
C GLU A 123 -7.64 -12.19 1.37
N ILE A 124 -8.21 -11.07 0.90
CA ILE A 124 -9.05 -10.19 1.74
C ILE A 124 -10.33 -10.89 2.15
N SER A 125 -10.99 -11.61 1.24
CA SER A 125 -12.20 -12.37 1.57
C SER A 125 -11.92 -13.41 2.66
N HIS A 126 -10.83 -14.15 2.50
CA HIS A 126 -10.39 -15.13 3.50
C HIS A 126 -10.09 -14.48 4.86
N LEU A 127 -9.37 -13.38 4.87
CA LEU A 127 -9.03 -12.64 6.08
C LEU A 127 -10.29 -12.14 6.81
N PHE A 128 -11.23 -11.54 6.10
CA PHE A 128 -12.46 -11.02 6.67
C PHE A 128 -13.35 -12.13 7.23
N LYS A 129 -13.48 -13.23 6.50
CA LYS A 129 -14.22 -14.39 6.96
C LYS A 129 -13.61 -14.99 8.23
N LYS A 130 -12.27 -15.12 8.26
CA LYS A 130 -11.54 -15.70 9.38
C LYS A 130 -11.60 -14.88 10.67
N TYR A 131 -11.42 -13.56 10.56
CA TYR A 131 -11.24 -12.71 11.75
C TYR A 131 -12.44 -11.83 12.08
N LEU A 132 -13.28 -11.51 11.11
CA LEU A 132 -14.45 -10.66 11.32
C LEU A 132 -15.77 -11.45 11.21
N LEU A 133 -15.72 -12.71 10.78
CA LEU A 133 -16.88 -13.57 10.51
C LEU A 133 -17.86 -12.91 9.52
N VAL A 134 -17.33 -12.12 8.59
CA VAL A 134 -18.11 -11.36 7.60
C VAL A 134 -17.73 -11.80 6.20
N ASP A 135 -18.72 -12.12 5.39
CA ASP A 135 -18.52 -12.29 3.96
C ASP A 135 -18.55 -10.92 3.28
N ILE A 136 -17.45 -10.57 2.60
CA ILE A 136 -17.39 -9.32 1.86
C ILE A 136 -18.01 -9.47 0.47
N LYS A 137 -18.63 -8.39 0.01
CA LYS A 137 -19.21 -8.37 -1.33
C LYS A 137 -18.10 -8.20 -2.37
N LEU A 138 -17.98 -9.17 -3.27
CA LEU A 138 -17.05 -9.15 -4.41
C LEU A 138 -17.82 -8.79 -5.71
N PRO A 139 -17.16 -8.24 -6.73
CA PRO A 139 -15.74 -7.84 -6.73
C PRO A 139 -15.48 -6.58 -5.92
N LEU A 140 -14.23 -6.42 -5.46
CA LEU A 140 -13.80 -5.19 -4.80
C LEU A 140 -13.84 -4.01 -5.79
N PRO A 141 -14.20 -2.79 -5.34
CA PRO A 141 -14.26 -1.65 -6.22
C PRO A 141 -12.86 -1.26 -6.73
N HIS A 142 -12.65 -1.37 -8.02
CA HIS A 142 -11.41 -0.96 -8.71
C HIS A 142 -11.36 0.56 -8.84
N ARG A 143 -10.82 1.24 -7.84
CA ARG A 143 -10.55 2.69 -7.90
C ARG A 143 -9.17 2.94 -8.51
N ASN A 144 -9.04 4.01 -9.28
CA ASN A 144 -7.78 4.44 -9.92
C ASN A 144 -7.19 3.44 -10.93
N LYS A 145 -8.03 2.58 -11.54
CA LYS A 145 -7.58 1.73 -12.65
C LYS A 145 -7.07 2.62 -13.78
N THR A 146 -5.80 2.46 -14.13
CA THR A 146 -5.22 3.13 -15.29
C THR A 146 -5.09 2.14 -16.44
N ASN A 147 -5.49 2.56 -17.64
CA ASN A 147 -5.27 1.74 -18.84
C ASN A 147 -3.82 1.93 -19.29
N HIS A 148 -3.01 0.90 -19.16
CA HIS A 148 -1.60 0.88 -19.56
C HIS A 148 -1.21 -0.52 -20.04
N LYS A 149 -0.10 -0.60 -20.74
CA LYS A 149 0.52 -1.85 -21.18
C LYS A 149 0.91 -2.72 -19.98
N HIS A 150 1.17 -3.99 -20.22
CA HIS A 150 1.75 -4.86 -19.19
C HIS A 150 3.02 -4.23 -18.62
N TYR A 151 3.24 -4.35 -17.32
CA TYR A 151 4.34 -3.62 -16.67
C TYR A 151 5.71 -3.97 -17.24
N THR A 152 5.94 -5.19 -17.67
CA THR A 152 7.21 -5.64 -18.26
C THR A 152 7.61 -4.87 -19.52
N GLU A 153 6.65 -4.31 -20.25
CA GLU A 153 6.92 -3.52 -21.47
C GLU A 153 7.52 -2.12 -21.20
N TYR A 154 7.60 -1.72 -19.94
CA TYR A 154 8.26 -0.48 -19.51
C TYR A 154 9.74 -0.65 -19.19
N TYR A 155 10.23 -1.90 -19.15
CA TYR A 155 11.53 -2.25 -18.64
C TYR A 155 12.51 -2.65 -19.75
N ASP A 156 13.70 -2.13 -19.64
CA ASP A 156 14.92 -2.73 -20.16
C ASP A 156 15.75 -3.29 -18.99
N ASP A 157 16.89 -3.90 -19.28
CA ASP A 157 17.75 -4.49 -18.25
C ASP A 157 18.27 -3.47 -17.24
N LYS A 158 18.60 -2.25 -17.70
CA LYS A 158 19.10 -1.17 -16.85
C LYS A 158 18.04 -0.69 -15.85
N ILE A 159 16.81 -0.46 -16.32
CA ILE A 159 15.68 -0.05 -15.50
C ILE A 159 15.33 -1.16 -14.52
N ARG A 160 15.31 -2.42 -14.97
CA ARG A 160 15.05 -3.59 -14.12
C ARG A 160 16.05 -3.69 -12.97
N GLN A 161 17.34 -3.57 -13.25
CA GLN A 161 18.39 -3.60 -12.23
C GLN A 161 18.24 -2.46 -11.22
N GLU A 162 17.91 -1.25 -11.67
CA GLU A 162 17.74 -0.11 -10.76
C GLU A 162 16.50 -0.27 -9.87
N VAL A 163 15.37 -0.77 -10.39
CA VAL A 163 14.19 -1.08 -9.59
C VAL A 163 14.51 -2.20 -8.59
N ALA A 164 15.18 -3.27 -9.03
CA ALA A 164 15.61 -4.35 -8.13
C ALA A 164 16.50 -3.83 -7.00
N ARG A 165 17.43 -2.93 -7.30
CA ARG A 165 18.30 -2.29 -6.31
C ARG A 165 17.51 -1.44 -5.31
N LYS A 166 16.60 -0.58 -5.80
CA LYS A 166 15.80 0.32 -4.95
C LYS A 166 14.83 -0.41 -4.04
N TYR A 167 14.25 -1.49 -4.53
CA TYR A 167 13.24 -2.26 -3.81
C TYR A 167 13.76 -3.61 -3.28
N LYS A 168 15.10 -3.74 -3.18
CA LYS A 168 15.73 -5.00 -2.75
C LYS A 168 15.12 -5.57 -1.47
N GLN A 169 14.85 -4.73 -0.48
CA GLN A 169 14.26 -5.19 0.79
C GLN A 169 12.84 -5.75 0.63
N ASP A 170 12.02 -5.15 -0.23
CA ASP A 170 10.67 -5.64 -0.52
C ASP A 170 10.74 -6.95 -1.31
N ILE A 171 11.64 -7.03 -2.30
CA ILE A 171 11.85 -8.22 -3.13
C ILE A 171 12.32 -9.39 -2.26
N ASP A 172 13.35 -9.19 -1.46
CA ASP A 172 13.91 -10.22 -0.58
C ASP A 172 12.90 -10.68 0.48
N ALA A 173 12.13 -9.75 1.05
CA ALA A 173 11.19 -10.07 2.12
C ALA A 173 9.95 -10.81 1.62
N PHE A 174 9.49 -10.52 0.40
CA PHE A 174 8.22 -11.04 -0.11
C PHE A 174 8.38 -12.06 -1.24
N GLY A 175 9.62 -12.31 -1.70
CA GLY A 175 9.93 -13.30 -2.72
C GLY A 175 9.38 -12.96 -4.11
N TYR A 176 9.31 -11.69 -4.47
CA TYR A 176 8.84 -11.26 -5.78
C TYR A 176 9.91 -11.43 -6.86
N GLU A 177 9.47 -11.82 -8.06
CA GLU A 177 10.30 -11.90 -9.24
C GLU A 177 9.78 -10.98 -10.37
N PHE A 178 10.67 -10.65 -11.30
CA PHE A 178 10.28 -9.90 -12.50
C PHE A 178 9.59 -10.84 -13.49
N GLY A 179 8.39 -10.47 -13.93
CA GLY A 179 7.61 -11.25 -14.90
C GLY A 179 6.51 -12.12 -14.27
N GLU A 180 6.43 -12.13 -12.93
CA GLU A 180 5.29 -12.76 -12.22
C GLU A 180 3.96 -12.08 -12.55
#